data_a687b9d2215ddc063551ee7c000623a6
#
_entry.id   a687b9d2215ddc063551ee7c000623a6
#
_cell.length_a   1.000
_cell.length_b   1.000
_cell.length_c   1.000
_cell.angle_alpha   90.00
_cell.angle_beta   90.00
_cell.angle_gamma   90.00
#
_symmetry.space_group_name_H-M   'P 1'
#
loop_
_entity.id
_entity.type
_entity.pdbx_description
1 polymer ?
#
loop_
_entity_poly.entity_id
_entity_poly.type
_entity_poly.pdbx_seq_one_letter_code
_entity_poly.pdbx_strand_id
1 'polypeptide(L)'
;MQTDTRAHAPPPRGKPLLSLRRVIEMKLGFLGLQFSFGLQQGNMVPIYAWLGADEAHLPVLQLAGPVTGLLIQPLIGALSDRTISRLGRRTPYFLIGAVMCSLGLLLMPFSSSILMAASLLWLLDAGNNVTMEPYRAYVSDRLDPSQHAVGFLTQSAFTGLAQSLAFLAPSILVYWCGFDRNAVDAHGIPTITHVAFLIGAVLSLATILWSVIRVPELPVTPAERARIAASDRSALATLREIADAIRTMPRAMRQMAWMSLFQWYGFFIYWYYVPLSLARSVYHTADKASPAFRSAVLMAQQLGAFYNFIGFAAALAMVPLARRLGAPRLHMACLAAAGLGMLALSGIDGTAGTAPRLMVALAMPELGQHLALLAIAVTLGFGWASIMGNPYVILAGSIPPERTGVYMGIFNMMIVIPMLLNGVTFGWIYRHLLAGDPRHAMACAGGLLIAASLTMLRVRPA
;
A
#
# COMPACT_ATOMS: atom_id res chain seq x y z
N MET A 1 37.74 52.98 16.12
CA MET A 1 38.21 51.58 15.83
C MET A 1 37.40 50.65 16.70
N GLN A 2 36.18 50.29 16.23
CA GLN A 2 35.26 49.38 16.92
C GLN A 2 35.45 48.01 16.29
N THR A 3 36.02 47.07 17.05
CA THR A 3 36.19 45.67 16.65
C THR A 3 34.86 44.95 16.77
N ASP A 4 34.28 44.63 15.60
CA ASP A 4 33.07 43.88 15.43
C ASP A 4 33.38 42.39 15.73
N THR A 5 33.23 41.98 17.00
CA THR A 5 33.29 40.59 17.44
C THR A 5 31.93 39.93 17.24
N ARG A 6 31.54 39.68 15.99
CA ARG A 6 30.47 38.70 15.70
C ARG A 6 31.07 37.33 16.01
N ALA A 7 30.76 36.83 17.19
CA ALA A 7 30.99 35.44 17.53
C ALA A 7 30.28 34.56 16.50
N HIS A 8 31.10 33.92 15.64
CA HIS A 8 30.60 32.86 14.75
C HIS A 8 30.01 31.77 15.61
N ALA A 9 28.68 31.66 15.65
CA ALA A 9 28.05 30.50 16.21
C ALA A 9 28.58 29.27 15.48
N PRO A 10 29.03 28.23 16.17
CA PRO A 10 29.50 27.03 15.50
C PRO A 10 28.39 26.50 14.58
N PRO A 11 28.73 26.01 13.38
CA PRO A 11 27.73 25.44 12.48
C PRO A 11 26.93 24.38 13.20
N PRO A 12 25.60 24.27 12.95
CA PRO A 12 24.77 23.31 13.63
C PRO A 12 25.38 21.94 13.45
N ARG A 13 25.76 21.28 14.56
CA ARG A 13 26.29 19.92 14.54
C ARG A 13 25.32 19.05 13.78
N GLY A 14 25.76 18.43 12.67
CA GLY A 14 24.98 17.49 11.88
C GLY A 14 24.38 16.39 12.79
N LYS A 15 23.27 15.80 12.37
CA LYS A 15 22.68 14.69 13.12
C LYS A 15 23.68 13.54 13.24
N PRO A 16 23.71 12.81 14.37
CA PRO A 16 24.64 11.70 14.53
C PRO A 16 24.37 10.61 13.50
N LEU A 17 25.42 10.21 12.77
CA LEU A 17 25.36 9.12 11.80
C LEU A 17 24.97 7.81 12.50
N LEU A 18 24.04 7.07 11.91
CA LEU A 18 23.66 5.75 12.38
C LEU A 18 24.38 4.67 11.56
N SER A 19 24.79 3.59 12.22
CA SER A 19 25.24 2.38 11.53
C SER A 19 24.08 1.78 10.73
N LEU A 20 24.37 1.02 9.67
CA LEU A 20 23.34 0.33 8.84
C LEU A 20 22.41 -0.53 9.71
N ARG A 21 22.98 -1.24 10.72
CA ARG A 21 22.19 -2.01 11.68
C ARG A 21 21.16 -1.13 12.41
N ARG A 22 21.56 0.06 12.85
CA ARG A 22 20.64 1.00 13.53
C ARG A 22 19.59 1.57 12.59
N VAL A 23 19.92 1.79 11.31
CA VAL A 23 18.95 2.19 10.30
C VAL A 23 17.92 1.07 10.07
N ILE A 24 18.36 -0.19 10.02
CA ILE A 24 17.48 -1.36 9.94
C ILE A 24 16.58 -1.46 11.17
N GLU A 25 17.15 -1.37 12.39
CA GLU A 25 16.39 -1.38 13.66
C GLU A 25 15.35 -0.25 13.71
N MET A 26 15.71 0.94 13.24
CA MET A 26 14.82 2.10 13.14
C MET A 26 13.62 1.82 12.19
N LYS A 27 13.85 1.07 11.12
CA LYS A 27 12.84 0.80 10.10
C LYS A 27 12.04 -0.49 10.34
N LEU A 28 12.42 -1.28 11.33
CA LEU A 28 11.75 -2.55 11.62
C LEU A 28 10.25 -2.36 11.94
N GLY A 29 9.87 -1.28 12.63
CA GLY A 29 8.46 -0.97 12.89
C GLY A 29 7.66 -0.70 11.61
N PHE A 30 8.31 -0.22 10.55
CA PHE A 30 7.65 -0.05 9.25
C PHE A 30 7.36 -1.41 8.58
N LEU A 31 8.20 -2.43 8.82
CA LEU A 31 7.93 -3.79 8.39
C LEU A 31 6.65 -4.34 9.03
N GLY A 32 6.45 -4.18 10.34
CA GLY A 32 5.23 -4.62 11.02
C GLY A 32 4.00 -3.87 10.53
N LEU A 33 4.10 -2.57 10.29
CA LEU A 33 3.03 -1.77 9.71
C LEU A 33 2.63 -2.27 8.31
N GLN A 34 3.60 -2.56 7.46
CA GLN A 34 3.35 -3.04 6.10
C GLN A 34 2.86 -4.49 6.08
N PHE A 35 3.24 -5.30 7.07
CA PHE A 35 2.69 -6.63 7.25
C PHE A 35 1.20 -6.57 7.62
N SER A 36 0.81 -5.67 8.54
CA SER A 36 -0.58 -5.37 8.85
C SER A 36 -1.38 -4.99 7.59
N PHE A 37 -0.82 -4.10 6.77
CA PHE A 37 -1.42 -3.66 5.51
C PHE A 37 -1.61 -4.81 4.52
N GLY A 38 -0.60 -5.68 4.37
CA GLY A 38 -0.67 -6.85 3.49
C GLY A 38 -1.70 -7.88 3.94
N LEU A 39 -1.81 -8.14 5.26
CA LEU A 39 -2.85 -9.03 5.81
C LEU A 39 -4.24 -8.51 5.53
N GLN A 40 -4.47 -7.22 5.78
CA GLN A 40 -5.72 -6.55 5.48
C GLN A 40 -6.06 -6.68 3.99
N GLN A 41 -5.15 -6.32 3.12
CA GLN A 41 -5.37 -6.33 1.66
C GLN A 41 -5.67 -7.73 1.12
N GLY A 42 -5.00 -8.76 1.65
CA GLY A 42 -5.18 -10.15 1.20
C GLY A 42 -6.39 -10.88 1.79
N ASN A 43 -6.97 -10.38 2.89
CA ASN A 43 -7.97 -11.14 3.65
C ASN A 43 -9.32 -10.44 3.82
N MET A 44 -9.43 -9.11 3.65
CA MET A 44 -10.70 -8.42 3.93
C MET A 44 -11.82 -8.83 2.98
N VAL A 45 -11.55 -8.96 1.68
CA VAL A 45 -12.54 -9.44 0.71
C VAL A 45 -12.99 -10.86 1.04
N PRO A 46 -12.10 -11.84 1.26
CA PRO A 46 -12.49 -13.15 1.75
C PRO A 46 -13.33 -13.13 3.03
N ILE A 47 -12.94 -12.36 4.06
CA ILE A 47 -13.70 -12.24 5.31
C ILE A 47 -15.13 -11.74 5.03
N TYR A 48 -15.28 -10.68 4.24
CA TYR A 48 -16.61 -10.19 3.84
C TYR A 48 -17.41 -11.25 3.08
N ALA A 49 -16.75 -12.01 2.20
CA ALA A 49 -17.40 -13.08 1.44
C ALA A 49 -17.91 -14.21 2.36
N TRP A 50 -17.11 -14.64 3.35
CA TRP A 50 -17.52 -15.65 4.34
C TRP A 50 -18.65 -15.16 5.25
N LEU A 51 -18.67 -13.88 5.60
CA LEU A 51 -19.75 -13.25 6.34
C LEU A 51 -21.02 -12.98 5.50
N GLY A 52 -21.03 -13.43 4.23
CA GLY A 52 -22.22 -13.34 3.36
C GLY A 52 -22.40 -12.00 2.65
N ALA A 53 -21.35 -11.16 2.53
CA ALA A 53 -21.46 -9.91 1.80
C ALA A 53 -21.78 -10.14 0.32
N ASP A 54 -22.67 -9.30 -0.21
CA ASP A 54 -22.93 -9.21 -1.65
C ASP A 54 -21.69 -8.63 -2.36
N GLU A 55 -21.29 -9.27 -3.44
CA GLU A 55 -20.10 -8.90 -4.21
C GLU A 55 -20.16 -7.45 -4.74
N ALA A 56 -21.34 -6.94 -5.06
CA ALA A 56 -21.53 -5.55 -5.47
C ALA A 56 -21.30 -4.52 -4.34
N HIS A 57 -21.34 -4.94 -3.08
CA HIS A 57 -21.06 -4.05 -1.94
C HIS A 57 -19.59 -4.04 -1.52
N LEU A 58 -18.73 -4.93 -2.05
CA LEU A 58 -17.31 -4.99 -1.70
C LEU A 58 -16.59 -3.64 -1.88
N PRO A 59 -16.79 -2.88 -2.97
CA PRO A 59 -16.10 -1.60 -3.14
C PRO A 59 -16.44 -0.58 -2.04
N VAL A 60 -17.72 -0.49 -1.63
CA VAL A 60 -18.14 0.46 -0.58
C VAL A 60 -17.65 0.02 0.80
N LEU A 61 -17.59 -1.27 1.08
CA LEU A 61 -17.06 -1.80 2.33
C LEU A 61 -15.55 -1.52 2.51
N GLN A 62 -14.83 -1.28 1.42
CA GLN A 62 -13.40 -0.98 1.40
C GLN A 62 -13.08 0.54 1.40
N LEU A 63 -14.08 1.41 1.58
CA LEU A 63 -13.88 2.87 1.61
C LEU A 63 -13.05 3.36 2.79
N ALA A 64 -12.86 2.53 3.82
CA ALA A 64 -12.08 2.89 5.00
C ALA A 64 -10.67 3.40 4.63
N GLY A 65 -9.93 2.67 3.78
CA GLY A 65 -8.57 3.03 3.38
C GLY A 65 -8.46 4.42 2.74
N PRO A 66 -9.15 4.69 1.63
CA PRO A 66 -9.07 6.00 0.97
C PRO A 66 -9.61 7.14 1.82
N VAL A 67 -10.69 6.94 2.60
CA VAL A 67 -11.24 8.00 3.46
C VAL A 67 -10.29 8.32 4.62
N THR A 68 -9.79 7.32 5.33
CA THR A 68 -8.85 7.54 6.43
C THR A 68 -7.52 8.09 5.92
N GLY A 69 -7.03 7.64 4.76
CA GLY A 69 -5.84 8.18 4.11
C GLY A 69 -5.99 9.66 3.76
N LEU A 70 -7.15 10.06 3.24
CA LEU A 70 -7.42 11.45 2.89
C LEU A 70 -7.53 12.37 4.11
N LEU A 71 -8.16 11.90 5.18
CA LEU A 71 -8.49 12.73 6.35
C LEU A 71 -7.44 12.62 7.46
N ILE A 72 -7.01 11.39 7.80
CA ILE A 72 -6.15 11.15 8.97
C ILE A 72 -4.69 11.48 8.66
N GLN A 73 -4.17 11.13 7.48
CA GLN A 73 -2.76 11.38 7.18
C GLN A 73 -2.36 12.86 7.29
N PRO A 74 -3.06 13.83 6.64
CA PRO A 74 -2.70 15.23 6.77
C PRO A 74 -2.88 15.76 8.21
N LEU A 75 -3.96 15.32 8.88
CA LEU A 75 -4.25 15.73 10.26
C LEU A 75 -3.14 15.26 11.20
N ILE A 76 -2.79 13.99 11.16
CA ILE A 76 -1.73 13.41 12.02
C ILE A 76 -0.35 13.95 11.63
N GLY A 77 -0.09 14.18 10.35
CA GLY A 77 1.11 14.87 9.91
C GLY A 77 1.28 16.21 10.61
N ALA A 78 0.25 17.06 10.51
CA ALA A 78 0.25 18.39 11.13
C ALA A 78 0.31 18.33 12.66
N LEU A 79 -0.43 17.42 13.30
CA LEU A 79 -0.40 17.26 14.77
C LEU A 79 0.98 16.78 15.25
N SER A 80 1.55 15.77 14.58
CA SER A 80 2.84 15.22 14.96
C SER A 80 3.99 16.21 14.76
N ASP A 81 3.87 17.13 13.80
CA ASP A 81 4.84 18.23 13.62
C ASP A 81 4.85 19.22 14.77
N ARG A 82 3.73 19.40 15.47
CA ARG A 82 3.55 20.34 16.58
C ARG A 82 3.67 19.69 17.94
N THR A 83 3.69 18.37 18.03
CA THR A 83 3.74 17.64 19.29
C THR A 83 5.10 17.80 19.96
N ILE A 84 5.09 18.11 21.24
CA ILE A 84 6.26 18.10 22.13
C ILE A 84 5.92 17.23 23.32
N SER A 85 6.43 16.00 23.35
CA SER A 85 6.16 15.06 24.43
C SER A 85 7.47 14.49 25.02
N ARG A 86 7.37 13.84 26.18
CA ARG A 86 8.50 13.15 26.80
C ARG A 86 8.99 11.95 25.98
N LEU A 87 8.11 11.37 25.15
CA LEU A 87 8.44 10.25 24.25
C LEU A 87 9.00 10.70 22.89
N GLY A 88 9.00 12.01 22.62
CA GLY A 88 9.34 12.55 21.31
C GLY A 88 8.13 13.17 20.60
N ARG A 89 8.32 13.55 19.33
CA ARG A 89 7.29 14.18 18.48
C ARG A 89 6.42 13.13 17.80
N ARG A 90 7.04 12.08 17.26
CA ARG A 90 6.42 11.06 16.40
C ARG A 90 6.01 9.81 17.18
N THR A 91 6.79 9.45 18.19
CA THR A 91 6.61 8.22 18.99
C THR A 91 5.21 8.03 19.57
N PRO A 92 4.52 9.04 20.13
CA PRO A 92 3.14 8.85 20.60
C PRO A 92 2.21 8.33 19.53
N TYR A 93 2.34 8.83 18.29
CA TYR A 93 1.53 8.42 17.16
C TYR A 93 1.86 6.99 16.70
N PHE A 94 3.14 6.62 16.71
CA PHE A 94 3.55 5.23 16.45
C PHE A 94 2.88 4.27 17.41
N LEU A 95 2.88 4.57 18.70
CA LEU A 95 2.33 3.71 19.73
C LEU A 95 0.79 3.63 19.64
N ILE A 96 0.12 4.77 19.49
CA ILE A 96 -1.33 4.82 19.34
C ILE A 96 -1.76 4.02 18.10
N GLY A 97 -1.14 4.29 16.95
CA GLY A 97 -1.46 3.59 15.73
C GLY A 97 -1.13 2.10 15.79
N ALA A 98 0.00 1.70 16.43
CA ALA A 98 0.34 0.30 16.64
C ALA A 98 -0.71 -0.44 17.48
N VAL A 99 -1.19 0.17 18.56
CA VAL A 99 -2.25 -0.40 19.41
C VAL A 99 -3.55 -0.53 18.60
N MET A 100 -3.96 0.50 17.86
CA MET A 100 -5.16 0.46 17.01
C MET A 100 -5.05 -0.65 15.95
N CYS A 101 -3.91 -0.74 15.26
CA CYS A 101 -3.66 -1.79 14.26
C CYS A 101 -3.70 -3.19 14.91
N SER A 102 -3.01 -3.37 16.03
CA SER A 102 -2.96 -4.67 16.71
C SER A 102 -4.32 -5.10 17.23
N LEU A 103 -5.12 -4.17 17.78
CA LEU A 103 -6.51 -4.45 18.18
C LEU A 103 -7.39 -4.80 16.96
N GLY A 104 -7.28 -4.01 15.87
CA GLY A 104 -8.00 -4.30 14.64
C GLY A 104 -7.67 -5.67 14.07
N LEU A 105 -6.38 -6.03 14.00
CA LEU A 105 -5.94 -7.34 13.54
C LEU A 105 -6.39 -8.47 14.49
N LEU A 106 -6.26 -8.27 15.80
CA LEU A 106 -6.63 -9.29 16.78
C LEU A 106 -8.13 -9.61 16.73
N LEU A 107 -8.98 -8.60 16.59
CA LEU A 107 -10.42 -8.74 16.64
C LEU A 107 -11.05 -9.09 15.29
N MET A 108 -10.39 -8.74 14.16
CA MET A 108 -10.94 -8.91 12.82
C MET A 108 -11.43 -10.32 12.50
N PRO A 109 -10.65 -11.41 12.75
CA PRO A 109 -11.09 -12.76 12.42
C PRO A 109 -12.27 -13.25 13.28
N PHE A 110 -12.54 -12.59 14.40
CA PHE A 110 -13.68 -12.92 15.26
C PHE A 110 -14.95 -12.14 14.90
N SER A 111 -14.96 -11.49 13.74
CA SER A 111 -16.13 -10.74 13.28
C SER A 111 -17.33 -11.67 13.04
N SER A 112 -18.43 -11.39 13.72
CA SER A 112 -19.69 -12.14 13.59
C SER A 112 -20.65 -11.51 12.58
N SER A 113 -20.31 -10.36 12.02
CA SER A 113 -21.15 -9.63 11.06
C SER A 113 -20.31 -8.74 10.14
N ILE A 114 -20.88 -8.42 8.97
CA ILE A 114 -20.26 -7.49 8.01
C ILE A 114 -20.01 -6.11 8.65
N LEU A 115 -20.98 -5.64 9.49
CA LEU A 115 -20.83 -4.34 10.15
C LEU A 115 -19.65 -4.34 11.13
N MET A 116 -19.47 -5.40 11.91
CA MET A 116 -18.32 -5.54 12.82
C MET A 116 -17.02 -5.56 12.04
N ALA A 117 -16.92 -6.37 10.98
CA ALA A 117 -15.72 -6.43 10.14
C ALA A 117 -15.40 -5.09 9.47
N ALA A 118 -16.43 -4.37 8.97
CA ALA A 118 -16.27 -3.03 8.42
C ALA A 118 -15.79 -2.03 9.47
N SER A 119 -16.37 -2.03 10.67
CA SER A 119 -15.93 -1.14 11.76
C SER A 119 -14.49 -1.39 12.18
N LEU A 120 -14.08 -2.67 12.26
CA LEU A 120 -12.70 -3.06 12.55
C LEU A 120 -11.75 -2.68 11.41
N LEU A 121 -12.20 -2.72 10.16
CA LEU A 121 -11.42 -2.22 9.02
C LEU A 121 -11.18 -0.71 9.14
N TRP A 122 -12.20 0.08 9.53
CA TRP A 122 -12.03 1.51 9.79
C TRP A 122 -11.03 1.77 10.93
N LEU A 123 -11.07 0.98 12.01
CA LEU A 123 -10.09 1.08 13.11
C LEU A 123 -8.67 0.76 12.63
N LEU A 124 -8.52 -0.33 11.86
CA LEU A 124 -7.25 -0.79 11.33
C LEU A 124 -6.63 0.22 10.36
N ASP A 125 -7.43 0.73 9.42
CA ASP A 125 -6.98 1.75 8.46
C ASP A 125 -6.64 3.07 9.15
N ALA A 126 -7.43 3.49 10.12
CA ALA A 126 -7.12 4.67 10.93
C ALA A 126 -5.78 4.49 11.65
N GLY A 127 -5.55 3.35 12.32
CA GLY A 127 -4.29 3.03 13.00
C GLY A 127 -3.09 3.01 12.05
N ASN A 128 -3.23 2.40 10.89
CA ASN A 128 -2.20 2.39 9.84
C ASN A 128 -1.85 3.82 9.42
N ASN A 129 -2.83 4.68 9.17
CA ASN A 129 -2.62 6.06 8.73
C ASN A 129 -2.06 6.97 9.85
N VAL A 130 -2.46 6.74 11.11
CA VAL A 130 -1.89 7.42 12.29
C VAL A 130 -0.40 7.13 12.43
N THR A 131 0.04 5.91 12.09
CA THR A 131 1.46 5.51 12.18
C THR A 131 2.25 5.95 10.95
N MET A 132 1.69 5.86 9.76
CA MET A 132 2.42 5.93 8.48
C MET A 132 3.09 7.28 8.24
N GLU A 133 2.37 8.39 8.40
CA GLU A 133 2.92 9.72 8.11
C GLU A 133 4.03 10.13 9.10
N PRO A 134 3.82 10.01 10.44
CA PRO A 134 4.91 10.26 11.36
C PRO A 134 6.13 9.36 11.12
N TYR A 135 5.91 8.11 10.68
CA TYR A 135 7.00 7.16 10.40
C TYR A 135 7.81 7.55 9.17
N ARG A 136 7.18 8.12 8.14
CA ARG A 136 7.87 8.69 6.96
C ARG A 136 8.72 9.89 7.37
N ALA A 137 8.13 10.81 8.14
CA ALA A 137 8.83 12.00 8.63
C ALA A 137 10.00 11.67 9.58
N TYR A 138 9.90 10.55 10.31
CA TYR A 138 10.95 10.09 11.23
C TYR A 138 12.30 9.84 10.53
N VAL A 139 12.30 9.46 9.23
CA VAL A 139 13.55 9.35 8.44
C VAL A 139 14.29 10.68 8.43
N SER A 140 13.59 11.73 8.04
CA SER A 140 14.17 13.07 7.94
C SER A 140 14.49 13.66 9.33
N ASP A 141 13.70 13.34 10.36
CA ASP A 141 13.89 13.85 11.71
C ASP A 141 15.10 13.21 12.39
N ARG A 142 15.38 11.93 12.15
CA ARG A 142 16.40 11.15 12.87
C ARG A 142 17.71 10.96 12.13
N LEU A 143 17.68 10.84 10.79
CA LEU A 143 18.87 10.58 9.99
C LEU A 143 19.53 11.88 9.50
N ASP A 144 20.85 11.83 9.38
CA ASP A 144 21.60 12.85 8.65
C ASP A 144 21.20 12.86 7.17
N PRO A 145 21.16 14.02 6.47
CA PRO A 145 20.81 14.09 5.05
C PRO A 145 21.56 13.12 4.14
N SER A 146 22.85 12.83 4.46
CA SER A 146 23.65 11.84 3.71
C SER A 146 23.11 10.40 3.81
N GLN A 147 22.31 10.09 4.84
CA GLN A 147 21.73 8.77 5.10
C GLN A 147 20.24 8.66 4.68
N HIS A 148 19.60 9.74 4.23
CA HIS A 148 18.19 9.71 3.85
C HIS A 148 17.91 8.67 2.77
N ALA A 149 18.79 8.56 1.74
CA ALA A 149 18.63 7.58 0.68
C ALA A 149 18.59 6.14 1.24
N VAL A 150 19.50 5.80 2.15
CA VAL A 150 19.54 4.47 2.78
C VAL A 150 18.29 4.24 3.63
N GLY A 151 17.83 5.26 4.37
CA GLY A 151 16.61 5.20 5.17
C GLY A 151 15.36 4.90 4.34
N PHE A 152 15.17 5.58 3.21
CA PHE A 152 14.04 5.36 2.32
C PHE A 152 14.14 4.05 1.53
N LEU A 153 15.34 3.66 1.10
CA LEU A 153 15.55 2.36 0.45
C LEU A 153 15.23 1.19 1.39
N THR A 154 15.67 1.26 2.65
CA THR A 154 15.34 0.26 3.67
C THR A 154 13.82 0.20 3.92
N GLN A 155 13.15 1.35 3.93
CA GLN A 155 11.69 1.42 4.04
C GLN A 155 11.00 0.73 2.87
N SER A 156 11.42 1.00 1.63
CA SER A 156 10.87 0.37 0.43
C SER A 156 11.11 -1.13 0.39
N ALA A 157 12.29 -1.58 0.80
CA ALA A 157 12.62 -2.99 0.91
C ALA A 157 11.70 -3.71 1.92
N PHE A 158 11.47 -3.10 3.09
CA PHE A 158 10.56 -3.64 4.08
C PHE A 158 9.10 -3.65 3.64
N THR A 159 8.66 -2.67 2.84
CA THR A 159 7.33 -2.69 2.24
C THR A 159 7.13 -3.94 1.37
N GLY A 160 8.01 -4.17 0.40
CA GLY A 160 7.90 -5.33 -0.49
C GLY A 160 7.99 -6.67 0.25
N LEU A 161 8.97 -6.79 1.15
CA LEU A 161 9.15 -8.01 1.95
C LEU A 161 7.94 -8.27 2.86
N ALA A 162 7.49 -7.29 3.61
CA ALA A 162 6.40 -7.44 4.57
C ALA A 162 5.08 -7.78 3.89
N GLN A 163 4.76 -7.10 2.79
CA GLN A 163 3.53 -7.38 2.03
C GLN A 163 3.58 -8.79 1.41
N SER A 164 4.72 -9.18 0.81
CA SER A 164 4.88 -10.54 0.28
C SER A 164 4.68 -11.60 1.37
N LEU A 165 5.30 -11.42 2.54
CA LEU A 165 5.15 -12.34 3.66
C LEU A 165 3.73 -12.36 4.24
N ALA A 166 3.05 -11.21 4.31
CA ALA A 166 1.69 -11.11 4.79
C ALA A 166 0.70 -11.84 3.88
N PHE A 167 0.82 -11.66 2.57
CA PHE A 167 0.03 -12.41 1.59
C PHE A 167 0.34 -13.91 1.64
N LEU A 168 1.57 -14.29 1.92
CA LEU A 168 1.99 -15.69 1.96
C LEU A 168 1.70 -16.35 3.32
N ALA A 169 1.44 -15.59 4.37
CA ALA A 169 1.27 -16.13 5.73
C ALA A 169 0.24 -17.26 5.83
N PRO A 170 -0.98 -17.18 5.24
CA PRO A 170 -1.90 -18.32 5.26
C PRO A 170 -1.35 -19.58 4.57
N SER A 171 -0.65 -19.43 3.44
CA SER A 171 -0.02 -20.55 2.74
C SER A 171 1.13 -21.16 3.54
N ILE A 172 1.95 -20.34 4.19
CA ILE A 172 3.00 -20.83 5.10
C ILE A 172 2.40 -21.69 6.23
N LEU A 173 1.31 -21.23 6.83
CA LEU A 173 0.60 -21.98 7.87
C LEU A 173 0.12 -23.34 7.37
N VAL A 174 -0.42 -23.40 6.15
CA VAL A 174 -0.88 -24.67 5.55
C VAL A 174 0.30 -25.57 5.21
N TYR A 175 1.27 -25.09 4.42
CA TYR A 175 2.26 -25.97 3.78
C TYR A 175 3.52 -26.21 4.60
N TRP A 176 3.90 -25.28 5.49
CA TRP A 176 5.09 -25.46 6.34
C TRP A 176 4.73 -25.83 7.77
N CYS A 177 3.59 -25.32 8.28
CA CYS A 177 3.18 -25.56 9.67
C CYS A 177 2.12 -26.67 9.80
N GLY A 178 1.56 -27.18 8.69
CA GLY A 178 0.62 -28.31 8.69
C GLY A 178 -0.79 -27.97 9.18
N PHE A 179 -1.21 -26.69 9.15
CA PHE A 179 -2.57 -26.31 9.49
C PHE A 179 -3.56 -26.79 8.43
N ASP A 180 -4.73 -27.23 8.87
CA ASP A 180 -5.81 -27.59 7.94
C ASP A 180 -6.43 -26.34 7.34
N ARG A 181 -6.37 -26.23 6.00
CA ARG A 181 -6.97 -25.11 5.24
C ARG A 181 -8.51 -25.08 5.33
N ASN A 182 -9.13 -26.21 5.67
CA ASN A 182 -10.58 -26.36 5.71
C ASN A 182 -11.15 -26.17 7.11
N ALA A 183 -10.31 -26.10 8.15
CA ALA A 183 -10.76 -25.80 9.50
C ALA A 183 -11.29 -24.36 9.57
N VAL A 184 -12.56 -24.23 9.93
CA VAL A 184 -13.28 -22.95 10.02
C VAL A 184 -13.93 -22.79 11.38
N ASP A 185 -14.17 -21.54 11.78
CA ASP A 185 -14.93 -21.22 12.98
C ASP A 185 -16.46 -21.28 12.74
N ALA A 186 -17.25 -20.88 13.74
CA ALA A 186 -18.72 -20.85 13.66
C ALA A 186 -19.25 -19.88 12.59
N HIS A 187 -18.47 -18.94 12.13
CA HIS A 187 -18.82 -17.94 11.10
C HIS A 187 -18.24 -18.29 9.71
N GLY A 188 -17.58 -19.44 9.57
CA GLY A 188 -16.97 -19.90 8.31
C GLY A 188 -15.62 -19.29 8.02
N ILE A 189 -15.03 -18.52 8.94
CA ILE A 189 -13.70 -17.91 8.76
C ILE A 189 -12.62 -18.97 9.04
N PRO A 190 -11.66 -19.18 8.12
CA PRO A 190 -10.63 -20.20 8.30
C PRO A 190 -9.72 -19.94 9.52
N THR A 191 -9.38 -20.98 10.25
CA THR A 191 -8.44 -20.93 11.40
C THR A 191 -7.09 -20.35 11.01
N ILE A 192 -6.61 -20.62 9.80
CA ILE A 192 -5.37 -20.03 9.28
C ILE A 192 -5.44 -18.49 9.21
N THR A 193 -6.61 -17.92 8.95
CA THR A 193 -6.83 -16.46 8.98
C THR A 193 -6.70 -15.93 10.40
N HIS A 194 -7.29 -16.59 11.40
CA HIS A 194 -7.14 -16.22 12.81
C HIS A 194 -5.67 -16.20 13.25
N VAL A 195 -4.92 -17.25 12.91
CA VAL A 195 -3.50 -17.37 13.29
C VAL A 195 -2.65 -16.33 12.55
N ALA A 196 -2.88 -16.12 11.26
CA ALA A 196 -2.15 -15.10 10.47
C ALA A 196 -2.38 -13.68 11.03
N PHE A 197 -3.61 -13.36 11.41
CA PHE A 197 -3.94 -12.06 12.00
C PHE A 197 -3.38 -11.89 13.41
N LEU A 198 -3.36 -12.95 14.23
CA LEU A 198 -2.70 -12.93 15.54
C LEU A 198 -1.19 -12.67 15.39
N ILE A 199 -0.53 -13.36 14.46
CA ILE A 199 0.89 -13.12 14.14
C ILE A 199 1.07 -11.66 13.71
N GLY A 200 0.20 -11.13 12.85
CA GLY A 200 0.24 -9.74 12.41
C GLY A 200 0.07 -8.74 13.54
N ALA A 201 -0.86 -8.99 14.46
CA ALA A 201 -1.09 -8.14 15.63
C ALA A 201 0.15 -8.06 16.53
N VAL A 202 0.75 -9.22 16.83
CA VAL A 202 1.97 -9.29 17.65
C VAL A 202 3.15 -8.65 16.93
N LEU A 203 3.33 -8.96 15.64
CA LEU A 203 4.44 -8.45 14.84
C LEU A 203 4.37 -6.92 14.69
N SER A 204 3.19 -6.37 14.41
CA SER A 204 2.98 -4.92 14.27
C SER A 204 3.37 -4.19 15.54
N LEU A 205 2.86 -4.62 16.70
CA LEU A 205 3.16 -3.98 17.98
C LEU A 205 4.64 -4.17 18.38
N ALA A 206 5.15 -5.41 18.30
CA ALA A 206 6.50 -5.73 18.74
C ALA A 206 7.58 -5.00 17.93
N THR A 207 7.41 -4.92 16.61
CA THR A 207 8.40 -4.25 15.75
C THR A 207 8.41 -2.74 15.92
N ILE A 208 7.25 -2.12 16.15
CA ILE A 208 7.16 -0.68 16.45
C ILE A 208 7.78 -0.39 17.82
N LEU A 209 7.46 -1.18 18.84
CA LEU A 209 8.09 -1.06 20.17
C LEU A 209 9.60 -1.24 20.07
N TRP A 210 10.07 -2.22 19.33
CA TRP A 210 11.51 -2.43 19.10
C TRP A 210 12.15 -1.20 18.46
N SER A 211 11.58 -0.65 17.39
CA SER A 211 12.11 0.55 16.74
C SER A 211 12.21 1.73 17.68
N VAL A 212 11.16 1.99 18.46
CA VAL A 212 11.09 3.12 19.41
C VAL A 212 12.13 2.96 20.54
N ILE A 213 12.28 1.77 21.08
CA ILE A 213 13.23 1.49 22.18
C ILE A 213 14.68 1.53 21.69
N ARG A 214 14.96 0.95 20.53
CA ARG A 214 16.33 0.82 20.01
C ARG A 214 16.87 2.08 19.36
N VAL A 215 16.01 2.87 18.74
CA VAL A 215 16.39 4.12 18.05
C VAL A 215 15.41 5.22 18.47
N PRO A 216 15.57 5.82 19.66
CA PRO A 216 14.69 6.89 20.11
C PRO A 216 14.87 8.15 19.25
N GLU A 217 13.83 8.98 19.25
CA GLU A 217 13.87 10.29 18.61
C GLU A 217 14.93 11.21 19.25
N LEU A 218 15.43 12.16 18.47
CA LEU A 218 16.29 13.22 19.00
C LEU A 218 15.42 14.23 19.80
N PRO A 219 15.94 14.76 20.92
CA PRO A 219 15.27 15.81 21.65
C PRO A 219 15.02 17.04 20.78
N VAL A 220 13.85 17.64 20.93
CA VAL A 220 13.50 18.89 20.21
C VAL A 220 14.41 20.02 20.69
N THR A 221 15.15 20.61 19.78
CA THR A 221 16.06 21.74 20.09
C THR A 221 15.26 23.00 20.44
N PRO A 222 15.84 23.95 21.20
CA PRO A 222 15.19 25.22 21.48
C PRO A 222 14.79 26.01 20.22
N ALA A 223 15.61 25.95 19.19
CA ALA A 223 15.32 26.60 17.89
C ALA A 223 14.13 25.95 17.18
N GLU A 224 14.04 24.62 17.17
CA GLU A 224 12.88 23.89 16.63
C GLU A 224 11.62 24.17 17.43
N ARG A 225 11.72 24.24 18.77
CA ARG A 225 10.59 24.59 19.64
C ARG A 225 10.07 26.00 19.34
N ALA A 226 10.96 26.98 19.17
CA ALA A 226 10.59 28.33 18.77
C ALA A 226 9.92 28.37 17.38
N ARG A 227 10.44 27.59 16.43
CA ARG A 227 9.86 27.48 15.09
C ARG A 227 8.48 26.84 15.11
N ILE A 228 8.26 25.80 15.90
CA ILE A 228 6.97 25.15 16.10
C ILE A 228 5.97 26.15 16.69
N ALA A 229 6.37 26.90 17.69
CA ALA A 229 5.53 27.91 18.34
C ALA A 229 5.16 29.09 17.40
N ALA A 230 6.05 29.45 16.46
CA ALA A 230 5.84 30.50 15.47
C ALA A 230 5.08 30.06 14.23
N SER A 231 4.83 28.77 14.02
CA SER A 231 4.18 28.23 12.83
C SER A 231 2.66 28.36 12.92
N ASP A 232 2.15 29.55 12.66
CA ASP A 232 0.70 29.81 12.54
C ASP A 232 0.29 29.76 11.06
N ARG A 233 0.03 28.55 10.54
CA ARG A 233 -0.57 28.39 9.21
C ARG A 233 -2.08 28.23 9.40
N SER A 234 -2.80 29.27 9.04
CA SER A 234 -4.26 29.22 8.94
C SER A 234 -4.66 28.14 7.92
N ALA A 235 -5.60 27.27 8.30
CA ALA A 235 -6.16 26.25 7.38
C ALA A 235 -6.70 26.89 6.08
N LEU A 236 -7.23 28.09 6.18
CA LEU A 236 -7.73 28.84 5.02
C LEU A 236 -6.60 29.26 4.06
N ALA A 237 -5.42 29.63 4.58
CA ALA A 237 -4.26 29.94 3.74
C ALA A 237 -3.78 28.70 2.99
N THR A 238 -3.74 27.54 3.66
CA THR A 238 -3.39 26.24 3.05
C THR A 238 -4.40 25.86 1.95
N LEU A 239 -5.70 26.02 2.19
CA LEU A 239 -6.72 25.73 1.18
C LEU A 239 -6.60 26.64 -0.04
N ARG A 240 -6.30 27.95 0.16
CA ARG A 240 -6.04 28.89 -0.93
C ARG A 240 -4.79 28.50 -1.73
N GLU A 241 -3.72 28.11 -1.05
CA GLU A 241 -2.49 27.64 -1.69
C GLU A 241 -2.73 26.39 -2.55
N ILE A 242 -3.52 25.42 -2.05
CA ILE A 242 -3.92 24.23 -2.80
C ILE A 242 -4.78 24.62 -4.02
N ALA A 243 -5.76 25.48 -3.84
CA ALA A 243 -6.63 25.94 -4.94
C ALA A 243 -5.82 26.67 -6.03
N ASP A 244 -4.87 27.53 -5.65
CA ASP A 244 -3.95 28.19 -6.57
C ASP A 244 -3.04 27.19 -7.29
N ALA A 245 -2.48 26.22 -6.57
CA ALA A 245 -1.65 25.18 -7.16
C ALA A 245 -2.44 24.29 -8.15
N ILE A 246 -3.72 24.02 -7.89
CA ILE A 246 -4.59 23.30 -8.84
C ILE A 246 -4.82 24.15 -10.11
N ARG A 247 -5.05 25.45 -9.98
CA ARG A 247 -5.24 26.36 -11.12
C ARG A 247 -3.97 26.51 -11.96
N THR A 248 -2.81 26.57 -11.30
CA THR A 248 -1.49 26.73 -11.93
C THR A 248 -0.79 25.40 -12.21
N MET A 249 -1.52 24.28 -12.11
CA MET A 249 -0.98 22.94 -12.25
C MET A 249 -0.23 22.73 -13.58
N PRO A 250 1.02 22.23 -13.57
CA PRO A 250 1.80 21.94 -14.76
C PRO A 250 1.06 21.02 -15.73
N ARG A 251 1.25 21.24 -17.04
CA ARG A 251 0.56 20.48 -18.09
C ARG A 251 0.78 18.96 -17.96
N ALA A 252 2.01 18.53 -17.69
CA ALA A 252 2.35 17.13 -17.48
C ALA A 252 1.53 16.52 -16.33
N MET A 253 1.42 17.23 -15.20
CA MET A 253 0.67 16.77 -14.04
C MET A 253 -0.83 16.65 -14.32
N ARG A 254 -1.43 17.61 -15.07
CA ARG A 254 -2.84 17.49 -15.52
C ARG A 254 -3.08 16.28 -16.42
N GLN A 255 -2.10 15.93 -17.26
CA GLN A 255 -2.16 14.74 -18.12
C GLN A 255 -2.04 13.46 -17.29
N MET A 256 -1.21 13.46 -16.24
CA MET A 256 -1.09 12.34 -15.31
C MET A 256 -2.36 12.09 -14.50
N ALA A 257 -3.23 13.08 -14.30
CA ALA A 257 -4.49 12.89 -13.58
C ALA A 257 -5.40 11.85 -14.25
N TRP A 258 -5.48 11.86 -15.58
CA TRP A 258 -6.25 10.86 -16.35
C TRP A 258 -5.62 9.45 -16.24
N MET A 259 -4.29 9.37 -16.34
CA MET A 259 -3.58 8.11 -16.13
C MET A 259 -3.86 7.58 -14.72
N SER A 260 -3.73 8.41 -13.69
CA SER A 260 -3.98 8.02 -12.30
C SER A 260 -5.44 7.58 -12.08
N LEU A 261 -6.41 8.26 -12.72
CA LEU A 261 -7.82 7.89 -12.63
C LEU A 261 -8.05 6.45 -13.09
N PHE A 262 -7.62 6.12 -14.30
CA PHE A 262 -7.82 4.78 -14.85
C PHE A 262 -6.99 3.72 -14.13
N GLN A 263 -5.73 4.04 -13.79
CA GLN A 263 -4.80 3.14 -13.13
C GLN A 263 -5.31 2.70 -11.76
N TRP A 264 -5.62 3.65 -10.87
CA TRP A 264 -6.02 3.34 -9.52
C TRP A 264 -7.42 2.77 -9.44
N TYR A 265 -8.34 3.28 -10.27
CA TYR A 265 -9.69 2.69 -10.37
C TYR A 265 -9.61 1.21 -10.79
N GLY A 266 -8.78 0.88 -11.81
CA GLY A 266 -8.58 -0.49 -12.30
C GLY A 266 -7.89 -1.39 -11.27
N PHE A 267 -6.84 -0.92 -10.59
CA PHE A 267 -6.16 -1.72 -9.57
C PHE A 267 -7.06 -2.06 -8.37
N PHE A 268 -7.95 -1.15 -7.97
CA PHE A 268 -8.90 -1.44 -6.90
C PHE A 268 -9.94 -2.50 -7.30
N ILE A 269 -10.41 -2.49 -8.55
CA ILE A 269 -11.24 -3.58 -9.07
C ILE A 269 -10.49 -4.91 -8.97
N TYR A 270 -9.25 -4.95 -9.42
CA TYR A 270 -8.43 -6.16 -9.35
C TYR A 270 -8.34 -6.69 -7.90
N TRP A 271 -7.97 -5.87 -6.94
CA TRP A 271 -7.82 -6.31 -5.54
C TRP A 271 -9.12 -6.81 -4.93
N TYR A 272 -10.26 -6.21 -5.28
CA TYR A 272 -11.54 -6.61 -4.71
C TYR A 272 -12.12 -7.87 -5.36
N TYR A 273 -11.82 -8.14 -6.61
CA TYR A 273 -12.48 -9.22 -7.33
C TYR A 273 -11.58 -10.40 -7.72
N VAL A 274 -10.26 -10.32 -7.52
CA VAL A 274 -9.35 -11.41 -7.90
C VAL A 274 -9.64 -12.75 -7.20
N PRO A 275 -9.94 -12.83 -5.88
CA PRO A 275 -10.26 -14.11 -5.26
C PRO A 275 -11.55 -14.72 -5.82
N LEU A 276 -12.55 -13.86 -6.05
CA LEU A 276 -13.86 -14.27 -6.61
C LEU A 276 -13.73 -14.71 -8.06
N SER A 277 -12.91 -14.00 -8.83
CA SER A 277 -12.65 -14.35 -10.24
C SER A 277 -11.97 -15.71 -10.35
N LEU A 278 -10.92 -15.96 -9.55
CA LEU A 278 -10.23 -17.26 -9.52
C LEU A 278 -11.15 -18.39 -9.02
N ALA A 279 -12.05 -18.12 -8.08
CA ALA A 279 -13.04 -19.07 -7.63
C ALA A 279 -13.98 -19.50 -8.79
N ARG A 280 -14.43 -18.54 -9.62
CA ARG A 280 -15.32 -18.82 -10.77
C ARG A 280 -14.58 -19.46 -11.94
N SER A 281 -13.36 -19.01 -12.27
CA SER A 281 -12.63 -19.43 -13.46
C SER A 281 -11.84 -20.73 -13.24
N VAL A 282 -11.08 -20.84 -12.14
CA VAL A 282 -10.17 -21.96 -11.89
C VAL A 282 -10.85 -23.10 -11.11
N TYR A 283 -11.63 -22.72 -10.10
CA TYR A 283 -12.28 -23.69 -9.20
C TYR A 283 -13.76 -23.93 -9.50
N HIS A 284 -14.32 -23.27 -10.51
CA HIS A 284 -15.71 -23.41 -10.98
C HIS A 284 -16.75 -23.34 -9.85
N THR A 285 -16.51 -22.49 -8.84
CA THR A 285 -17.40 -22.33 -7.70
C THR A 285 -17.85 -20.88 -7.48
N ALA A 286 -19.11 -20.73 -7.12
CA ALA A 286 -19.68 -19.50 -6.58
C ALA A 286 -19.98 -19.61 -5.07
N ASP A 287 -19.90 -20.84 -4.53
CA ASP A 287 -20.16 -21.11 -3.11
C ASP A 287 -18.97 -20.69 -2.27
N LYS A 288 -19.17 -19.60 -1.51
CA LYS A 288 -18.15 -19.00 -0.63
C LYS A 288 -17.83 -19.87 0.60
N ALA A 289 -18.71 -20.81 0.97
CA ALA A 289 -18.47 -21.75 2.06
C ALA A 289 -17.65 -22.98 1.63
N SER A 290 -17.48 -23.20 0.32
CA SER A 290 -16.85 -24.40 -0.22
C SER A 290 -15.34 -24.49 0.06
N PRO A 291 -14.75 -25.69 0.15
CA PRO A 291 -13.29 -25.88 0.15
C PRO A 291 -12.63 -25.31 -1.11
N ALA A 292 -13.31 -25.36 -2.26
CA ALA A 292 -12.83 -24.81 -3.52
C ALA A 292 -12.64 -23.28 -3.44
N PHE A 293 -13.56 -22.56 -2.80
CA PHE A 293 -13.41 -21.12 -2.59
C PHE A 293 -12.21 -20.80 -1.69
N ARG A 294 -11.99 -21.58 -0.61
CA ARG A 294 -10.79 -21.41 0.24
C ARG A 294 -9.49 -21.62 -0.53
N SER A 295 -9.45 -22.59 -1.44
CA SER A 295 -8.30 -22.79 -2.32
C SER A 295 -8.10 -21.62 -3.30
N ALA A 296 -9.19 -21.06 -3.84
CA ALA A 296 -9.13 -19.84 -4.68
C ALA A 296 -8.58 -18.63 -3.92
N VAL A 297 -8.97 -18.46 -2.66
CA VAL A 297 -8.43 -17.41 -1.78
C VAL A 297 -6.94 -17.59 -1.56
N LEU A 298 -6.47 -18.79 -1.24
CA LEU A 298 -5.03 -19.09 -1.09
C LEU A 298 -4.27 -18.80 -2.39
N MET A 299 -4.82 -19.21 -3.55
CA MET A 299 -4.23 -18.92 -4.85
C MET A 299 -4.13 -17.43 -5.12
N ALA A 300 -5.17 -16.64 -4.82
CA ALA A 300 -5.15 -15.19 -4.95
C ALA A 300 -4.09 -14.54 -4.04
N GLN A 301 -3.93 -15.06 -2.83
CA GLN A 301 -2.91 -14.60 -1.90
C GLN A 301 -1.50 -14.96 -2.38
N GLN A 302 -1.28 -16.17 -2.91
CA GLN A 302 -0.02 -16.56 -3.53
C GLN A 302 0.32 -15.69 -4.74
N LEU A 303 -0.67 -15.38 -5.59
CA LEU A 303 -0.53 -14.43 -6.70
C LEU A 303 -0.13 -13.05 -6.18
N GLY A 304 -0.78 -12.58 -5.11
CA GLY A 304 -0.46 -11.34 -4.40
C GLY A 304 0.97 -11.30 -3.88
N ALA A 305 1.41 -12.36 -3.18
CA ALA A 305 2.76 -12.49 -2.68
C ALA A 305 3.81 -12.46 -3.81
N PHE A 306 3.55 -13.21 -4.87
CA PHE A 306 4.49 -13.36 -5.97
C PHE A 306 4.64 -12.06 -6.77
N TYR A 307 3.54 -11.38 -7.12
CA TYR A 307 3.68 -10.11 -7.84
C TYR A 307 4.33 -9.01 -6.98
N ASN A 308 4.11 -8.98 -5.66
CA ASN A 308 4.81 -8.05 -4.76
C ASN A 308 6.32 -8.34 -4.72
N PHE A 309 6.70 -9.62 -4.66
CA PHE A 309 8.10 -10.03 -4.73
C PHE A 309 8.74 -9.65 -6.07
N ILE A 310 8.06 -9.91 -7.19
CA ILE A 310 8.53 -9.47 -8.53
C ILE A 310 8.61 -7.95 -8.58
N GLY A 311 7.62 -7.23 -8.02
CA GLY A 311 7.63 -5.76 -7.96
C GLY A 311 8.82 -5.21 -7.19
N PHE A 312 9.17 -5.82 -6.07
CA PHE A 312 10.37 -5.48 -5.30
C PHE A 312 11.65 -5.69 -6.13
N ALA A 313 11.80 -6.86 -6.75
CA ALA A 313 12.96 -7.15 -7.60
C ALA A 313 13.03 -6.23 -8.84
N ALA A 314 11.90 -6.00 -9.49
CA ALA A 314 11.78 -5.14 -10.66
C ALA A 314 12.09 -3.66 -10.33
N ALA A 315 11.77 -3.18 -9.12
CA ALA A 315 12.05 -1.81 -8.71
C ALA A 315 13.54 -1.45 -8.85
N LEU A 316 14.44 -2.41 -8.59
CA LEU A 316 15.89 -2.23 -8.79
C LEU A 316 16.24 -2.02 -10.27
N ALA A 317 15.53 -2.68 -11.19
CA ALA A 317 15.73 -2.55 -12.63
C ALA A 317 15.06 -1.30 -13.21
N MET A 318 14.04 -0.74 -12.53
CA MET A 318 13.31 0.44 -13.02
C MET A 318 14.21 1.67 -13.19
N VAL A 319 15.19 1.88 -12.29
CA VAL A 319 16.08 3.05 -12.36
C VAL A 319 16.90 3.08 -13.65
N PRO A 320 17.69 2.05 -14.00
CA PRO A 320 18.44 2.06 -15.26
C PRO A 320 17.52 2.02 -16.50
N LEU A 321 16.38 1.32 -16.44
CA LEU A 321 15.42 1.31 -17.53
C LEU A 321 14.78 2.70 -17.76
N ALA A 322 14.39 3.40 -16.72
CA ALA A 322 13.83 4.75 -16.81
C ALA A 322 14.86 5.75 -17.39
N ARG A 323 16.14 5.58 -17.09
CA ARG A 323 17.22 6.40 -17.70
C ARG A 323 17.36 6.15 -19.19
N ARG A 324 17.17 4.90 -19.66
CA ARG A 324 17.33 4.51 -21.08
C ARG A 324 16.09 4.81 -21.92
N LEU A 325 14.91 4.49 -21.43
CA LEU A 325 13.65 4.55 -22.17
C LEU A 325 12.88 5.84 -21.92
N GLY A 326 13.19 6.53 -20.83
CA GLY A 326 12.38 7.61 -20.26
C GLY A 326 11.25 7.07 -19.38
N ALA A 327 11.04 7.71 -18.21
CA ALA A 327 10.02 7.28 -17.24
C ALA A 327 8.60 7.18 -17.81
N PRO A 328 8.12 8.11 -18.69
CA PRO A 328 6.77 7.99 -19.26
C PRO A 328 6.58 6.77 -20.15
N ARG A 329 7.55 6.48 -21.03
CA ARG A 329 7.47 5.31 -21.94
C ARG A 329 7.58 4.00 -21.17
N LEU A 330 8.45 3.94 -20.18
CA LEU A 330 8.57 2.77 -19.31
C LEU A 330 7.29 2.52 -18.54
N HIS A 331 6.71 3.57 -17.95
CA HIS A 331 5.43 3.48 -17.23
C HIS A 331 4.31 2.99 -18.13
N MET A 332 4.21 3.57 -19.32
CA MET A 332 3.26 3.14 -20.36
C MET A 332 3.36 1.65 -20.66
N ALA A 333 4.58 1.15 -20.93
CA ALA A 333 4.81 -0.26 -21.25
C ALA A 333 4.44 -1.19 -20.07
N CYS A 334 4.79 -0.81 -18.83
CA CYS A 334 4.47 -1.57 -17.64
C CYS A 334 2.96 -1.61 -17.37
N LEU A 335 2.23 -0.49 -17.57
CA LEU A 335 0.77 -0.46 -17.44
C LEU A 335 0.08 -1.30 -18.52
N ALA A 336 0.56 -1.23 -19.77
CA ALA A 336 0.04 -2.08 -20.86
C ALA A 336 0.24 -3.56 -20.54
N ALA A 337 1.42 -3.96 -20.09
CA ALA A 337 1.70 -5.34 -19.72
C ALA A 337 0.81 -5.82 -18.57
N ALA A 338 0.66 -5.01 -17.50
CA ALA A 338 -0.23 -5.34 -16.40
C ALA A 338 -1.70 -5.42 -16.83
N GLY A 339 -2.15 -4.49 -17.70
CA GLY A 339 -3.50 -4.50 -18.27
C GLY A 339 -3.78 -5.75 -19.09
N LEU A 340 -2.84 -6.16 -19.94
CA LEU A 340 -2.93 -7.41 -20.71
C LEU A 340 -2.95 -8.63 -19.77
N GLY A 341 -2.15 -8.63 -18.71
CA GLY A 341 -2.19 -9.67 -17.69
C GLY A 341 -3.54 -9.79 -17.00
N MET A 342 -4.17 -8.65 -16.62
CA MET A 342 -5.51 -8.66 -16.03
C MET A 342 -6.59 -9.09 -17.02
N LEU A 343 -6.46 -8.73 -18.32
CA LEU A 343 -7.35 -9.24 -19.37
C LEU A 343 -7.20 -10.75 -19.52
N ALA A 344 -5.97 -11.27 -19.54
CA ALA A 344 -5.72 -12.71 -19.62
C ALA A 344 -6.29 -13.45 -18.40
N LEU A 345 -6.26 -12.82 -17.21
CA LEU A 345 -6.82 -13.39 -15.98
C LEU A 345 -8.34 -13.62 -16.09
N SER A 346 -9.07 -12.77 -16.86
CA SER A 346 -10.52 -12.92 -17.04
C SER A 346 -10.92 -14.17 -17.84
N GLY A 347 -10.02 -14.65 -18.70
CA GLY A 347 -10.23 -15.83 -19.55
C GLY A 347 -9.45 -17.07 -19.11
N ILE A 348 -8.83 -17.06 -17.91
CA ILE A 348 -8.08 -18.22 -17.45
C ILE A 348 -9.04 -19.37 -17.13
N ASP A 349 -8.64 -20.57 -17.49
CA ASP A 349 -9.37 -21.80 -17.17
C ASP A 349 -8.69 -22.62 -16.07
N GLY A 350 -9.36 -23.68 -15.61
CA GLY A 350 -8.89 -24.53 -14.52
C GLY A 350 -7.81 -25.54 -14.91
N THR A 351 -7.18 -25.44 -16.07
CA THR A 351 -6.13 -26.39 -16.50
C THR A 351 -4.91 -26.26 -15.57
N ALA A 352 -4.75 -27.26 -14.71
CA ALA A 352 -3.65 -27.34 -13.76
C ALA A 352 -2.55 -28.26 -14.28
N GLY A 353 -1.30 -27.81 -14.15
CA GLY A 353 -0.11 -28.62 -14.39
C GLY A 353 0.50 -29.11 -13.07
N THR A 354 1.72 -29.61 -13.16
CA THR A 354 2.51 -29.98 -11.98
C THR A 354 3.23 -28.75 -11.45
N ALA A 355 3.04 -28.43 -10.15
CA ALA A 355 3.75 -27.31 -9.53
C ALA A 355 5.28 -27.54 -9.54
N PRO A 356 6.09 -26.57 -9.99
CA PRO A 356 7.54 -26.65 -9.89
C PRO A 356 7.98 -26.81 -8.43
N ARG A 357 9.02 -27.60 -8.19
CA ARG A 357 9.56 -27.85 -6.83
C ARG A 357 9.84 -26.58 -6.06
N LEU A 358 10.33 -25.54 -6.75
CA LEU A 358 10.58 -24.23 -6.14
C LEU A 358 9.30 -23.60 -5.59
N MET A 359 8.19 -23.66 -6.34
CA MET A 359 6.90 -23.08 -5.90
C MET A 359 6.34 -23.84 -4.70
N VAL A 360 6.50 -25.15 -4.67
CA VAL A 360 6.13 -25.99 -3.49
C VAL A 360 7.00 -25.60 -2.30
N ALA A 361 8.30 -25.45 -2.48
CA ALA A 361 9.24 -25.04 -1.42
C ALA A 361 8.95 -23.63 -0.89
N LEU A 362 8.41 -22.75 -1.72
CA LEU A 362 8.01 -21.39 -1.35
C LEU A 362 6.57 -21.30 -0.79
N ALA A 363 5.91 -22.42 -0.49
CA ALA A 363 4.52 -22.51 -0.05
C ALA A 363 3.52 -21.86 -1.05
N MET A 364 3.77 -21.98 -2.36
CA MET A 364 2.94 -21.45 -3.44
C MET A 364 2.50 -22.55 -4.44
N PRO A 365 2.06 -23.73 -4.03
CA PRO A 365 1.78 -24.81 -4.98
C PRO A 365 0.55 -24.53 -5.86
N GLU A 366 -0.49 -23.86 -5.34
CA GLU A 366 -1.69 -23.52 -6.14
C GLU A 366 -1.31 -22.62 -7.30
N LEU A 367 -0.57 -21.55 -7.05
CA LEU A 367 -0.07 -20.66 -8.09
C LEU A 367 0.86 -21.39 -9.06
N GLY A 368 1.75 -22.24 -8.51
CA GLY A 368 2.73 -22.99 -9.29
C GLY A 368 2.13 -23.98 -10.28
N GLN A 369 0.92 -24.48 -10.06
CA GLN A 369 0.20 -25.37 -10.98
C GLN A 369 -0.28 -24.66 -12.26
N HIS A 370 -0.30 -23.33 -12.27
CA HIS A 370 -0.84 -22.54 -13.38
C HIS A 370 0.23 -21.59 -13.96
N LEU A 371 0.97 -22.05 -14.97
CA LEU A 371 2.01 -21.25 -15.63
C LEU A 371 1.51 -19.90 -16.16
N ALA A 372 0.26 -19.86 -16.64
CA ALA A 372 -0.35 -18.61 -17.09
C ALA A 372 -0.49 -17.60 -15.96
N LEU A 373 -0.86 -18.03 -14.75
CA LEU A 373 -0.93 -17.16 -13.57
C LEU A 373 0.45 -16.65 -13.15
N LEU A 374 1.50 -17.47 -13.25
CA LEU A 374 2.87 -17.03 -13.01
C LEU A 374 3.30 -15.93 -14.00
N ALA A 375 3.00 -16.10 -15.28
CA ALA A 375 3.26 -15.09 -16.30
C ALA A 375 2.48 -13.78 -16.02
N ILE A 376 1.21 -13.88 -15.66
CA ILE A 376 0.37 -12.74 -15.26
C ILE A 376 0.97 -12.05 -14.03
N ALA A 377 1.38 -12.81 -13.01
CA ALA A 377 2.01 -12.24 -11.82
C ALA A 377 3.28 -11.44 -12.13
N VAL A 378 4.09 -11.89 -13.09
CA VAL A 378 5.25 -11.14 -13.55
C VAL A 378 4.84 -9.80 -14.16
N THR A 379 3.84 -9.77 -15.05
CA THR A 379 3.35 -8.51 -15.65
C THR A 379 2.77 -7.56 -14.60
N LEU A 380 2.01 -8.08 -13.64
CA LEU A 380 1.49 -7.31 -12.51
C LEU A 380 2.63 -6.75 -11.63
N GLY A 381 3.67 -7.53 -11.37
CA GLY A 381 4.83 -7.11 -10.59
C GLY A 381 5.58 -5.95 -11.24
N PHE A 382 5.83 -6.01 -12.55
CA PHE A 382 6.41 -4.89 -13.29
C PHE A 382 5.48 -3.67 -13.30
N GLY A 383 4.17 -3.88 -13.48
CA GLY A 383 3.15 -2.84 -13.35
C GLY A 383 3.22 -2.15 -12.00
N TRP A 384 3.21 -2.94 -10.92
CA TRP A 384 3.25 -2.44 -9.54
C TRP A 384 4.53 -1.68 -9.23
N ALA A 385 5.71 -2.21 -9.59
CA ALA A 385 6.99 -1.52 -9.45
C ALA A 385 6.98 -0.15 -10.16
N SER A 386 6.42 -0.12 -11.37
CA SER A 386 6.32 1.11 -12.15
C SER A 386 5.35 2.12 -11.53
N ILE A 387 4.20 1.68 -11.02
CA ILE A 387 3.21 2.52 -10.33
C ILE A 387 3.80 3.18 -9.08
N MET A 388 4.61 2.45 -8.35
CA MET A 388 5.25 2.95 -7.12
C MET A 388 6.44 3.89 -7.37
N GLY A 389 7.00 3.95 -8.58
CA GLY A 389 8.21 4.72 -8.87
C GLY A 389 8.06 5.77 -9.96
N ASN A 390 7.71 5.36 -11.17
CA ASN A 390 7.79 6.21 -12.35
C ASN A 390 6.93 7.49 -12.30
N PRO A 391 5.68 7.49 -11.79
CA PRO A 391 4.88 8.72 -11.68
C PRO A 391 5.57 9.79 -10.82
N TYR A 392 6.26 9.39 -9.74
CA TYR A 392 6.98 10.33 -8.88
C TYR A 392 8.20 10.92 -9.59
N VAL A 393 8.89 10.14 -10.43
CA VAL A 393 10.01 10.62 -11.27
C VAL A 393 9.51 11.65 -12.29
N ILE A 394 8.39 11.37 -12.96
CA ILE A 394 7.76 12.28 -13.93
C ILE A 394 7.32 13.56 -13.23
N LEU A 395 6.69 13.44 -12.07
CA LEU A 395 6.22 14.57 -11.28
C LEU A 395 7.39 15.46 -10.85
N ALA A 396 8.43 14.88 -10.25
CA ALA A 396 9.61 15.60 -9.78
C ALA A 396 10.32 16.41 -10.91
N GLY A 397 10.31 15.88 -12.14
CA GLY A 397 10.84 16.58 -13.31
C GLY A 397 9.91 17.64 -13.91
N SER A 398 8.69 17.80 -13.39
CA SER A 398 7.67 18.66 -14.01
C SER A 398 7.16 19.77 -13.09
N ILE A 399 7.53 19.77 -11.81
CA ILE A 399 7.04 20.72 -10.79
C ILE A 399 8.17 21.66 -10.33
N PRO A 400 7.83 22.93 -9.96
CA PRO A 400 8.80 23.84 -9.36
C PRO A 400 9.27 23.34 -7.99
N PRO A 401 10.60 23.37 -7.71
CA PRO A 401 11.15 22.90 -6.44
C PRO A 401 10.55 23.56 -5.20
N GLU A 402 10.18 24.85 -5.32
CA GLU A 402 9.63 25.67 -4.23
C GLU A 402 8.24 25.22 -3.78
N ARG A 403 7.48 24.56 -4.68
CA ARG A 403 6.10 24.09 -4.43
C ARG A 403 5.98 22.57 -4.41
N THR A 404 7.07 21.85 -4.26
CA THR A 404 7.10 20.36 -4.28
C THR A 404 6.10 19.76 -3.30
N GLY A 405 6.02 20.26 -2.06
CA GLY A 405 5.11 19.72 -1.04
C GLY A 405 3.64 19.79 -1.43
N VAL A 406 3.20 20.95 -1.96
CA VAL A 406 1.79 21.14 -2.37
C VAL A 406 1.45 20.25 -3.56
N TYR A 407 2.32 20.16 -4.58
CA TYR A 407 2.08 19.33 -5.75
C TYR A 407 2.14 17.82 -5.43
N MET A 408 2.99 17.39 -4.48
CA MET A 408 2.95 16.02 -3.97
C MET A 408 1.64 15.69 -3.26
N GLY A 409 1.11 16.65 -2.47
CA GLY A 409 -0.22 16.52 -1.86
C GLY A 409 -1.33 16.38 -2.91
N ILE A 410 -1.33 17.22 -3.95
CA ILE A 410 -2.30 17.13 -5.05
C ILE A 410 -2.14 15.79 -5.81
N PHE A 411 -0.91 15.32 -6.02
CA PHE A 411 -0.67 14.01 -6.64
C PHE A 411 -1.23 12.87 -5.78
N ASN A 412 -1.11 12.95 -4.46
CA ASN A 412 -1.75 11.97 -3.57
C ASN A 412 -3.28 12.00 -3.68
N MET A 413 -3.90 13.17 -3.88
CA MET A 413 -5.34 13.26 -4.17
C MET A 413 -5.70 12.57 -5.50
N MET A 414 -4.82 12.61 -6.52
CA MET A 414 -5.02 11.87 -7.78
C MET A 414 -4.96 10.34 -7.59
N ILE A 415 -4.42 9.85 -6.49
CA ILE A 415 -4.48 8.45 -6.08
C ILE A 415 -5.80 8.15 -5.37
N VAL A 416 -6.14 8.97 -4.38
CA VAL A 416 -7.28 8.72 -3.48
C VAL A 416 -8.63 8.95 -4.16
N ILE A 417 -8.77 9.96 -5.01
CA ILE A 417 -10.05 10.27 -5.68
C ILE A 417 -10.55 9.08 -6.54
N PRO A 418 -9.74 8.43 -7.40
CA PRO A 418 -10.16 7.23 -8.11
C PRO A 418 -10.61 6.09 -7.20
N MET A 419 -9.96 5.93 -6.04
CA MET A 419 -10.32 4.92 -5.05
C MET A 419 -11.71 5.19 -4.46
N LEU A 420 -11.99 6.45 -4.11
CA LEU A 420 -13.31 6.88 -3.61
C LEU A 420 -14.39 6.70 -4.70
N LEU A 421 -14.09 7.11 -5.92
CA LEU A 421 -15.00 6.92 -7.06
C LEU A 421 -15.31 5.43 -7.28
N ASN A 422 -14.29 4.57 -7.24
CA ASN A 422 -14.48 3.13 -7.33
C ASN A 422 -15.44 2.64 -6.24
N GLY A 423 -15.19 3.03 -4.98
CA GLY A 423 -16.00 2.62 -3.84
C GLY A 423 -17.49 2.94 -3.99
N VAL A 424 -17.82 4.10 -4.58
CA VAL A 424 -19.23 4.53 -4.71
C VAL A 424 -19.89 4.14 -6.04
N THR A 425 -19.11 3.87 -7.09
CA THR A 425 -19.66 3.64 -8.43
C THR A 425 -19.56 2.20 -8.92
N PHE A 426 -18.49 1.48 -8.51
CA PHE A 426 -18.21 0.19 -9.14
C PHE A 426 -19.21 -0.90 -8.76
N GLY A 427 -19.80 -0.85 -7.57
CA GLY A 427 -20.85 -1.81 -7.18
C GLY A 427 -22.05 -1.78 -8.12
N TRP A 428 -22.48 -0.58 -8.56
CA TRP A 428 -23.54 -0.43 -9.56
C TRP A 428 -23.09 -0.95 -10.93
N ILE A 429 -21.89 -0.60 -11.38
CA ILE A 429 -21.29 -1.07 -12.65
C ILE A 429 -21.21 -2.60 -12.65
N TYR A 430 -20.71 -3.18 -11.57
CA TYR A 430 -20.55 -4.62 -11.41
C TYR A 430 -21.89 -5.37 -11.58
N ARG A 431 -22.94 -4.88 -10.92
CA ARG A 431 -24.25 -5.52 -10.96
C ARG A 431 -24.97 -5.35 -12.32
N HIS A 432 -24.95 -4.14 -12.90
CA HIS A 432 -25.79 -3.82 -14.05
C HIS A 432 -25.08 -3.92 -15.41
N LEU A 433 -23.78 -3.65 -15.46
CA LEU A 433 -23.02 -3.66 -16.71
C LEU A 433 -22.15 -4.91 -16.88
N LEU A 434 -21.70 -5.51 -15.76
CA LEU A 434 -20.82 -6.69 -15.78
C LEU A 434 -21.56 -7.98 -15.40
N ALA A 435 -22.89 -7.95 -15.34
CA ALA A 435 -23.76 -9.08 -15.01
C ALA A 435 -23.45 -9.77 -13.67
N GLY A 436 -22.79 -9.07 -12.70
CA GLY A 436 -22.36 -9.64 -11.43
C GLY A 436 -21.31 -10.75 -11.58
N ASP A 437 -20.52 -10.74 -12.65
CA ASP A 437 -19.46 -11.73 -12.85
C ASP A 437 -18.08 -11.12 -12.55
N PRO A 438 -17.34 -11.65 -11.55
CA PRO A 438 -16.02 -11.14 -11.18
C PRO A 438 -14.97 -11.32 -12.29
N ARG A 439 -15.19 -12.22 -13.26
CA ARG A 439 -14.32 -12.37 -14.43
C ARG A 439 -14.42 -11.14 -15.35
N HIS A 440 -15.63 -10.61 -15.54
CA HIS A 440 -15.83 -9.36 -16.27
C HIS A 440 -15.24 -8.16 -15.53
N ALA A 441 -15.22 -8.19 -14.18
CA ALA A 441 -14.52 -7.18 -13.39
C ALA A 441 -13.01 -7.19 -13.68
N MET A 442 -12.38 -8.38 -13.83
CA MET A 442 -10.97 -8.48 -14.24
C MET A 442 -10.72 -7.91 -15.64
N ALA A 443 -11.62 -8.20 -16.59
CA ALA A 443 -11.55 -7.64 -17.94
C ALA A 443 -11.66 -6.10 -17.91
N CYS A 444 -12.59 -5.57 -17.13
CA CYS A 444 -12.76 -4.13 -16.91
C CYS A 444 -11.48 -3.50 -16.32
N ALA A 445 -10.90 -4.11 -15.29
CA ALA A 445 -9.65 -3.67 -14.68
C ALA A 445 -8.49 -3.61 -15.69
N GLY A 446 -8.35 -4.68 -16.49
CA GLY A 446 -7.34 -4.75 -17.55
C GLY A 446 -7.53 -3.67 -18.62
N GLY A 447 -8.78 -3.47 -19.08
CA GLY A 447 -9.12 -2.41 -20.04
C GLY A 447 -8.80 -1.01 -19.52
N LEU A 448 -9.07 -0.74 -18.23
CA LEU A 448 -8.73 0.53 -17.58
C LEU A 448 -7.22 0.76 -17.48
N LEU A 449 -6.43 -0.28 -17.20
CA LEU A 449 -4.97 -0.14 -17.20
C LEU A 449 -4.41 0.10 -18.61
N ILE A 450 -4.98 -0.50 -19.63
CA ILE A 450 -4.62 -0.20 -21.02
C ILE A 450 -5.01 1.25 -21.35
N ALA A 451 -6.20 1.71 -20.95
CA ALA A 451 -6.59 3.11 -21.11
C ALA A 451 -5.61 4.04 -20.38
N ALA A 452 -5.21 3.73 -19.14
CA ALA A 452 -4.18 4.46 -18.42
C ALA A 452 -2.86 4.52 -19.20
N SER A 453 -2.41 3.39 -19.75
CA SER A 453 -1.22 3.31 -20.60
C SER A 453 -1.33 4.24 -21.81
N LEU A 454 -2.46 4.24 -22.53
CA LEU A 454 -2.67 5.10 -23.69
C LEU A 454 -2.67 6.59 -23.35
N THR A 455 -3.15 6.97 -22.17
CA THR A 455 -3.08 8.39 -21.72
C THR A 455 -1.64 8.88 -21.58
N MET A 456 -0.69 7.97 -21.28
CA MET A 456 0.74 8.31 -21.19
C MET A 456 1.36 8.79 -22.50
N LEU A 457 0.77 8.48 -23.66
CA LEU A 457 1.21 8.99 -24.96
C LEU A 457 1.16 10.53 -25.03
N ARG A 458 0.29 11.14 -24.24
CA ARG A 458 0.12 12.60 -24.17
C ARG A 458 1.04 13.27 -23.16
N VAL A 459 1.61 12.52 -22.21
CA VAL A 459 2.46 13.07 -21.15
C VAL A 459 3.83 13.42 -21.73
N ARG A 460 4.10 14.72 -21.81
CA ARG A 460 5.39 15.25 -22.20
C ARG A 460 6.03 15.87 -20.95
N PRO A 461 7.14 15.30 -20.46
CA PRO A 461 7.94 15.96 -19.43
C PRO A 461 8.42 17.31 -19.99
N ALA A 462 8.53 18.30 -19.10
CA ALA A 462 9.03 19.63 -19.45
C ALA A 462 10.49 19.59 -19.86
#